data_046b46edaaeb1729fd2be2d7bf5e15a6
#
_entry.id   046b46edaaeb1729fd2be2d7bf5e15a6
#
_cell.length_a   1.000
_cell.length_b   1.000
_cell.length_c   1.000
_cell.angle_alpha   90.00
_cell.angle_beta   90.00
_cell.angle_gamma   90.00
#
_symmetry.space_group_name_H-M   'P 1'
#
loop_
_entity.id
_entity.type
_entity.pdbx_description
1 polymer ?
#
loop_
_entity_poly.entity_id
_entity_poly.type
_entity_poly.pdbx_seq_one_letter_code
_entity_poly.pdbx_strand_id
1 'polypeptide(L)'
;MIVVVFNKPDFEYDVHSLLKEFFPQEDVQMYYSCSPDEVEGKNLACTHHEMTDDGVKEFADASQVFKIDYVGDEIAVEWTLNRDGKRICTKISVDSADRKETKNSLKLALYSMIEKGTGKSLPWGTLSGIRPTKIAMKCIEDGMSDKETYDYLKETYLASDEKIDLSIGIAKREKALLDKVDYDNGYSLYIGIPFCPSTCAYCSFTSYPLGVWKNRVDDYLDALEKEIDYTAQKFYHKKLNSIYIGGGTPTTLSPAQLDRLIRKIKCSFDLKDCLEFTVEAGRPDSITREKLMALKKNGISRISVNPQTMKQQTLDIIGRHHTVDDTINSFKLARELGFDNINMDLIMGLPEETLDDVRHTMELVKEMAPDNVTIHSLAVKRAARLTIFKDRYSDMQMVNTQEHMDLCAAYCKQMGLEPYYLYRQKGMAGNMENVGYAAKGKAGVYNILIMEEKQTIVACGAGASTKRVWPVPNPDGTHRIDRCENVKDVGQYIARIDEMIERKQRLFEEK
;
A
#
# COMPACT_ATOMS: atom_id res chain seq x y z
N MET A 1 24.58 12.76 -5.29
CA MET A 1 24.08 13.05 -3.92
C MET A 1 23.50 14.46 -3.91
N ILE A 2 22.33 14.64 -3.30
CA ILE A 2 21.66 15.93 -3.10
C ILE A 2 21.85 16.35 -1.65
N VAL A 3 22.21 17.62 -1.41
CA VAL A 3 22.30 18.21 -0.09
C VAL A 3 21.20 19.25 0.09
N VAL A 4 20.53 19.22 1.24
CA VAL A 4 19.53 20.22 1.60
C VAL A 4 19.95 20.89 2.92
N VAL A 5 20.01 22.20 2.93
CA VAL A 5 20.39 23.01 4.11
C VAL A 5 19.19 23.81 4.58
N PHE A 6 18.85 23.69 5.85
CA PHE A 6 17.76 24.44 6.50
C PHE A 6 18.30 25.35 7.61
N ASN A 7 17.71 26.52 7.77
CA ASN A 7 17.89 27.31 8.97
C ASN A 7 16.87 26.99 10.08
N LYS A 8 15.82 26.21 9.79
CA LYS A 8 14.85 25.66 10.75
C LYS A 8 14.43 24.27 10.34
N PRO A 9 14.23 23.29 11.24
CA PRO A 9 13.87 21.91 10.92
C PRO A 9 12.37 21.76 10.65
N ASP A 10 11.78 22.65 9.87
CA ASP A 10 10.37 22.60 9.50
C ASP A 10 10.21 21.98 8.10
N PHE A 11 9.22 21.08 7.96
CA PHE A 11 8.84 20.41 6.69
C PHE A 11 9.96 19.57 6.03
N GLU A 12 11.01 19.21 6.77
CA GLU A 12 12.12 18.38 6.29
C GLU A 12 11.63 17.12 5.57
N TYR A 13 10.72 16.39 6.22
CA TYR A 13 10.15 15.18 5.67
C TYR A 13 9.43 15.40 4.34
N ASP A 14 8.69 16.49 4.20
CA ASP A 14 7.96 16.85 3.00
C ASP A 14 8.91 17.20 1.85
N VAL A 15 9.98 17.97 2.16
CA VAL A 15 11.05 18.31 1.22
C VAL A 15 11.80 17.07 0.77
N HIS A 16 12.26 16.25 1.72
CA HIS A 16 12.94 14.98 1.41
C HIS A 16 12.09 14.09 0.50
N SER A 17 10.80 13.93 0.83
CA SER A 17 9.88 13.10 0.05
C SER A 17 9.75 13.60 -1.38
N LEU A 18 9.58 14.92 -1.58
CA LEU A 18 9.45 15.52 -2.90
C LEU A 18 10.73 15.37 -3.72
N LEU A 19 11.90 15.61 -3.12
CA LEU A 19 13.19 15.43 -3.80
C LEU A 19 13.41 13.97 -4.21
N LYS A 20 13.06 13.01 -3.36
CA LYS A 20 13.15 11.57 -3.70
C LYS A 20 12.19 11.16 -4.82
N GLU A 21 11.07 11.87 -5.02
CA GLU A 21 10.18 11.64 -6.15
C GLU A 21 10.77 12.14 -7.47
N PHE A 22 11.43 13.28 -7.47
CA PHE A 22 12.12 13.82 -8.66
C PHE A 22 13.44 13.09 -8.97
N PHE A 23 14.17 12.69 -7.92
CA PHE A 23 15.52 12.12 -8.00
C PHE A 23 15.59 10.79 -7.21
N PRO A 24 14.89 9.74 -7.64
CA PRO A 24 14.78 8.49 -6.87
C PRO A 24 16.12 7.77 -6.65
N GLN A 25 17.09 7.96 -7.56
CA GLN A 25 18.42 7.33 -7.49
C GLN A 25 19.42 8.13 -6.66
N GLU A 26 19.15 9.42 -6.39
CA GLU A 26 20.06 10.28 -5.63
C GLU A 26 19.87 10.04 -4.12
N ASP A 27 20.97 9.99 -3.40
CA ASP A 27 20.94 10.08 -1.95
C ASP A 27 20.69 11.54 -1.53
N VAL A 28 19.80 11.75 -0.55
CA VAL A 28 19.39 13.09 -0.08
C VAL A 28 19.79 13.21 1.37
N GLN A 29 20.71 14.14 1.64
CA GLN A 29 21.23 14.44 2.98
C GLN A 29 20.72 15.80 3.46
N MET A 30 20.31 15.85 4.74
CA MET A 30 19.76 17.05 5.37
C MET A 30 20.76 17.65 6.37
N TYR A 31 20.99 18.95 6.28
CA TYR A 31 21.87 19.73 7.14
C TYR A 31 21.10 20.90 7.75
N TYR A 32 21.49 21.28 8.96
CA TYR A 32 20.86 22.38 9.70
C TYR A 32 21.88 23.39 10.10
N SER A 33 21.58 24.65 9.81
CA SER A 33 22.35 25.82 10.30
C SER A 33 21.75 26.43 11.57
N CYS A 34 20.80 25.73 12.21
CA CYS A 34 20.21 26.11 13.49
C CYS A 34 20.93 25.45 14.68
N SER A 35 20.67 25.94 15.90
CA SER A 35 21.28 25.36 17.10
C SER A 35 20.79 23.94 17.37
N PRO A 36 21.62 23.06 18.01
CA PRO A 36 21.22 21.71 18.37
C PRO A 36 19.93 21.65 19.21
N ASP A 37 19.71 22.61 20.10
CA ASP A 37 18.54 22.69 20.97
C ASP A 37 17.22 22.87 20.21
N GLU A 38 17.24 23.47 19.01
CA GLU A 38 16.06 23.66 18.15
C GLU A 38 15.66 22.37 17.43
N VAL A 39 16.57 21.40 17.42
CA VAL A 39 16.42 20.11 16.71
C VAL A 39 16.16 18.97 17.68
N GLU A 40 16.54 19.13 18.96
CA GLU A 40 16.39 18.12 20.00
C GLU A 40 14.91 17.74 20.24
N GLY A 41 14.64 16.45 20.26
CA GLY A 41 13.27 15.90 20.47
C GLY A 41 12.36 15.91 19.24
N LYS A 42 12.79 16.40 18.08
CA LYS A 42 12.04 16.31 16.83
C LYS A 42 12.29 14.97 16.13
N ASN A 43 11.22 14.33 15.68
CA ASN A 43 11.29 13.07 14.94
C ASN A 43 11.66 13.35 13.46
N LEU A 44 12.95 13.48 13.20
CA LEU A 44 13.49 13.88 11.89
C LEU A 44 13.70 12.66 10.99
N ALA A 45 13.48 12.83 9.69
CA ALA A 45 13.47 11.72 8.72
C ALA A 45 14.87 11.22 8.37
N CYS A 46 15.93 11.98 8.66
CA CYS A 46 17.31 11.70 8.24
C CYS A 46 18.31 11.94 9.38
N THR A 47 19.54 11.41 9.21
CA THR A 47 20.66 11.63 10.14
C THR A 47 21.08 13.11 10.11
N HIS A 48 21.17 13.73 11.29
CA HIS A 48 21.65 15.11 11.42
C HIS A 48 23.14 15.21 11.13
N HIS A 49 23.50 16.22 10.36
CA HIS A 49 24.85 16.72 10.29
C HIS A 49 24.83 18.21 10.69
N GLU A 50 25.53 18.58 11.76
CA GLU A 50 25.73 19.96 12.10
C GLU A 50 26.62 20.63 11.03
N MET A 51 26.27 21.87 10.63
CA MET A 51 27.16 22.65 9.81
C MET A 51 28.26 23.24 10.72
N THR A 52 29.51 22.96 10.38
CA THR A 52 30.65 23.71 10.91
C THR A 52 30.75 25.07 10.19
N ASP A 53 31.41 26.09 10.81
CA ASP A 53 31.58 27.44 10.22
C ASP A 53 32.22 27.45 8.80
N ASP A 54 32.89 26.37 8.40
CA ASP A 54 33.44 26.14 7.06
C ASP A 54 32.47 25.47 6.05
N GLY A 55 31.20 25.28 6.41
CA GLY A 55 30.20 24.40 5.74
C GLY A 55 29.92 24.71 4.26
N VAL A 56 30.35 25.83 3.71
CA VAL A 56 30.20 26.14 2.27
C VAL A 56 31.22 25.37 1.41
N LYS A 57 32.35 24.93 1.99
CA LYS A 57 33.36 24.14 1.27
C LYS A 57 33.11 22.65 1.25
N GLU A 58 32.27 22.12 2.16
CA GLU A 58 32.05 20.68 2.33
C GLU A 58 31.10 20.06 1.28
N PHE A 59 30.33 20.86 0.55
CA PHE A 59 29.36 20.33 -0.43
C PHE A 59 29.91 20.25 -1.86
N ALA A 60 31.23 20.36 -2.05
CA ALA A 60 31.85 20.24 -3.38
C ALA A 60 31.54 18.91 -4.09
N ASP A 61 31.33 17.84 -3.34
CA ASP A 61 30.99 16.51 -3.87
C ASP A 61 29.48 16.31 -4.14
N ALA A 62 28.64 17.24 -3.69
CA ALA A 62 27.22 17.18 -3.99
C ALA A 62 26.94 17.49 -5.46
N SER A 63 26.06 16.71 -6.09
CA SER A 63 25.59 17.02 -7.45
C SER A 63 24.70 18.26 -7.48
N GLN A 64 23.95 18.46 -6.40
CA GLN A 64 22.96 19.52 -6.22
C GLN A 64 22.87 19.95 -4.76
N VAL A 65 22.68 21.25 -4.53
CA VAL A 65 22.49 21.83 -3.20
C VAL A 65 21.20 22.65 -3.19
N PHE A 66 20.30 22.35 -2.25
CA PHE A 66 19.12 23.16 -1.94
C PHE A 66 19.35 23.88 -0.60
N LYS A 67 19.07 25.18 -0.58
CA LYS A 67 19.08 25.98 0.65
C LYS A 67 17.67 26.52 0.89
N ILE A 68 17.15 26.31 2.10
CA ILE A 68 15.80 26.72 2.49
C ILE A 68 15.90 27.55 3.76
N ASP A 69 15.67 28.85 3.63
CA ASP A 69 15.75 29.81 4.70
C ASP A 69 14.37 30.37 5.04
N TYR A 70 13.94 30.20 6.28
CA TYR A 70 12.72 30.78 6.84
C TYR A 70 13.04 32.11 7.51
N VAL A 71 12.45 33.22 7.06
CA VAL A 71 12.65 34.56 7.57
C VAL A 71 11.30 35.25 7.79
N GLY A 72 10.79 35.24 9.01
CA GLY A 72 9.43 35.74 9.29
C GLY A 72 8.37 34.98 8.48
N ASP A 73 7.55 35.70 7.73
CA ASP A 73 6.51 35.18 6.84
C ASP A 73 7.01 34.99 5.38
N GLU A 74 8.31 34.87 5.20
CA GLU A 74 8.93 34.54 3.90
C GLU A 74 9.74 33.25 3.98
N ILE A 75 9.74 32.49 2.90
CA ILE A 75 10.66 31.37 2.70
C ILE A 75 11.46 31.63 1.43
N ALA A 76 12.78 31.67 1.56
CA ALA A 76 13.69 31.73 0.43
C ALA A 76 14.20 30.33 0.10
N VAL A 77 14.10 29.94 -1.16
CA VAL A 77 14.60 28.67 -1.66
C VAL A 77 15.63 28.93 -2.76
N GLU A 78 16.79 28.34 -2.59
CA GLU A 78 17.87 28.39 -3.55
C GLU A 78 18.26 26.98 -3.96
N TRP A 79 18.45 26.76 -5.26
CA TRP A 79 18.92 25.50 -5.83
C TRP A 79 20.16 25.74 -6.67
N THR A 80 21.27 25.13 -6.32
CA THR A 80 22.55 25.19 -7.02
C THR A 80 22.88 23.84 -7.64
N LEU A 81 23.14 23.86 -8.95
CA LEU A 81 23.62 22.70 -9.71
C LEU A 81 25.15 22.81 -9.81
N ASN A 82 25.88 21.97 -9.05
CA ASN A 82 27.33 22.08 -8.95
C ASN A 82 28.07 21.79 -10.27
N ARG A 83 27.47 21.01 -11.17
CA ARG A 83 28.08 20.72 -12.48
C ARG A 83 28.27 21.95 -13.36
N ASP A 84 27.27 22.83 -13.37
CA ASP A 84 27.21 23.97 -14.31
C ASP A 84 27.29 25.32 -13.60
N GLY A 85 27.39 25.32 -12.26
CA GLY A 85 27.33 26.53 -11.43
C GLY A 85 25.98 27.28 -11.53
N LYS A 86 24.97 26.67 -12.15
CA LYS A 86 23.64 27.26 -12.34
C LYS A 86 22.93 27.37 -11.02
N ARG A 87 22.44 28.59 -10.73
CA ARG A 87 21.72 28.89 -9.49
C ARG A 87 20.31 29.38 -9.83
N ILE A 88 19.32 28.79 -9.21
CA ILE A 88 17.91 29.16 -9.33
C ILE A 88 17.43 29.54 -7.95
N CYS A 89 16.80 30.71 -7.81
CA CYS A 89 16.29 31.21 -6.53
C CYS A 89 14.82 31.57 -6.68
N THR A 90 14.05 31.33 -5.61
CA THR A 90 12.68 31.83 -5.47
C THR A 90 12.43 32.25 -4.03
N LYS A 91 11.49 33.19 -3.85
CA LYS A 91 10.97 33.59 -2.54
C LYS A 91 9.45 33.48 -2.58
N ILE A 92 8.89 33.02 -1.50
CA ILE A 92 7.44 32.90 -1.32
C ILE A 92 7.04 33.56 0.00
N SER A 93 5.92 34.27 -0.01
CA SER A 93 5.27 34.76 1.20
C SER A 93 4.33 33.66 1.71
N VAL A 94 4.30 33.43 3.01
CA VAL A 94 3.50 32.39 3.67
C VAL A 94 2.86 32.97 4.93
N ASP A 95 1.75 32.40 5.35
CA ASP A 95 1.22 32.60 6.69
C ASP A 95 1.88 31.57 7.63
N SER A 96 2.86 31.99 8.39
CA SER A 96 3.58 31.10 9.32
C SER A 96 2.68 30.51 10.43
N ALA A 97 1.50 31.10 10.66
CA ALA A 97 0.50 30.58 11.59
C ALA A 97 -0.31 29.41 10.97
N ASP A 98 -0.51 29.39 9.63
CA ASP A 98 -1.10 28.24 8.93
C ASP A 98 -0.01 27.29 8.44
N ARG A 99 0.30 26.32 9.31
CA ARG A 99 1.31 25.28 9.00
C ARG A 99 0.99 24.46 7.75
N LYS A 100 -0.30 24.25 7.43
CA LYS A 100 -0.72 23.46 6.26
C LYS A 100 -0.50 24.26 4.98
N GLU A 101 -0.88 25.53 4.97
CA GLU A 101 -0.69 26.42 3.83
C GLU A 101 0.80 26.66 3.57
N THR A 102 1.57 26.97 4.61
CA THR A 102 3.04 27.14 4.52
C THR A 102 3.71 25.90 3.90
N LYS A 103 3.34 24.70 4.34
CA LYS A 103 3.85 23.44 3.77
C LYS A 103 3.54 23.30 2.29
N ASN A 104 2.28 23.55 1.90
CA ASN A 104 1.87 23.43 0.52
C ASN A 104 2.58 24.46 -0.38
N SER A 105 2.69 25.70 0.06
CA SER A 105 3.39 26.78 -0.66
C SER A 105 4.88 26.47 -0.86
N LEU A 106 5.56 25.93 0.17
CA LEU A 106 6.95 25.48 0.03
C LEU A 106 7.08 24.35 -0.99
N LYS A 107 6.20 23.35 -0.93
CA LYS A 107 6.23 22.22 -1.89
C LYS A 107 5.96 22.68 -3.31
N LEU A 108 5.02 23.59 -3.53
CA LEU A 108 4.73 24.19 -4.83
C LEU A 108 5.93 24.94 -5.40
N ALA A 109 6.61 25.75 -4.56
CA ALA A 109 7.78 26.50 -4.98
C ALA A 109 8.94 25.56 -5.38
N LEU A 110 9.22 24.54 -4.56
CA LEU A 110 10.23 23.52 -4.85
C LEU A 110 9.89 22.75 -6.14
N TYR A 111 8.65 22.28 -6.26
CA TYR A 111 8.17 21.56 -7.44
C TYR A 111 8.39 22.39 -8.71
N SER A 112 7.86 23.62 -8.73
CA SER A 112 7.96 24.51 -9.90
C SER A 112 9.42 24.86 -10.27
N MET A 113 10.28 25.00 -9.24
CA MET A 113 11.71 25.23 -9.45
C MET A 113 12.39 24.03 -10.09
N ILE A 114 12.12 22.81 -9.60
CA ILE A 114 12.74 21.58 -10.09
C ILE A 114 12.18 21.24 -11.48
N GLU A 115 10.87 21.36 -11.70
CA GLU A 115 10.24 21.14 -12.99
C GLU A 115 10.84 22.05 -14.08
N LYS A 116 10.96 23.35 -13.81
CA LYS A 116 11.60 24.31 -14.74
C LYS A 116 13.06 24.01 -15.01
N GLY A 117 13.78 23.53 -13.99
CA GLY A 117 15.21 23.23 -14.12
C GLY A 117 15.51 21.90 -14.80
N THR A 118 14.65 20.90 -14.66
CA THR A 118 14.84 19.53 -15.17
C THR A 118 13.99 19.20 -16.38
N GLY A 119 12.90 19.92 -16.63
CA GLY A 119 11.87 19.57 -17.62
C GLY A 119 11.03 18.35 -17.24
N LYS A 120 11.14 17.85 -16.00
CA LYS A 120 10.37 16.69 -15.50
C LYS A 120 9.18 17.15 -14.70
N SER A 121 8.02 16.59 -14.96
CA SER A 121 6.82 16.71 -14.10
C SER A 121 6.51 15.36 -13.43
N LEU A 122 5.87 15.42 -12.26
CA LEU A 122 5.42 14.24 -11.54
C LEU A 122 3.90 14.09 -11.72
N PRO A 123 3.39 12.87 -12.04
CA PRO A 123 1.96 12.68 -12.28
C PRO A 123 1.08 13.08 -11.10
N TRP A 124 1.56 12.87 -9.88
CA TRP A 124 0.88 13.26 -8.64
C TRP A 124 1.25 14.66 -8.14
N GLY A 125 2.01 15.43 -8.92
CA GLY A 125 2.46 16.76 -8.52
C GLY A 125 3.19 16.76 -7.18
N THR A 126 2.75 17.61 -6.26
CA THR A 126 3.31 17.71 -4.91
C THR A 126 2.74 16.69 -3.92
N LEU A 127 1.80 15.82 -4.33
CA LEU A 127 1.21 14.79 -3.48
C LEU A 127 2.20 13.65 -3.21
N SER A 128 2.82 13.65 -2.05
CA SER A 128 3.72 12.58 -1.57
C SER A 128 3.03 11.60 -0.60
N GLY A 129 1.73 11.78 -0.36
CA GLY A 129 0.95 10.95 0.56
C GLY A 129 0.62 9.56 -0.02
N ILE A 130 0.42 8.60 0.89
CA ILE A 130 0.11 7.21 0.51
C ILE A 130 -1.33 7.02 0.00
N ARG A 131 -2.22 8.00 0.21
CA ARG A 131 -3.65 7.92 -0.14
C ARG A 131 -4.15 9.24 -0.73
N PRO A 132 -3.79 9.55 -1.97
CA PRO A 132 -4.22 10.81 -2.61
C PRO A 132 -5.73 10.88 -2.80
N THR A 133 -6.43 9.75 -2.96
CA THR A 133 -7.89 9.67 -3.07
C THR A 133 -8.64 10.23 -1.87
N LYS A 134 -8.04 10.21 -0.66
CA LYS A 134 -8.65 10.81 0.54
C LYS A 134 -8.91 12.31 0.41
N ILE A 135 -8.13 13.01 -0.39
CA ILE A 135 -8.35 14.46 -0.63
C ILE A 135 -9.60 14.64 -1.47
N ALA A 136 -9.73 13.89 -2.58
CA ALA A 136 -10.92 13.91 -3.40
C ALA A 136 -12.17 13.47 -2.61
N MET A 137 -12.04 12.42 -1.77
CA MET A 137 -13.12 11.98 -0.89
C MET A 137 -13.57 13.10 0.05
N LYS A 138 -12.64 13.79 0.70
CA LYS A 138 -12.93 14.92 1.58
C LYS A 138 -13.66 16.04 0.85
N CYS A 139 -13.20 16.42 -0.35
CA CYS A 139 -13.89 17.43 -1.18
C CYS A 139 -15.33 17.02 -1.49
N ILE A 140 -15.56 15.74 -1.84
CA ILE A 140 -16.92 15.21 -2.11
C ILE A 140 -17.77 15.19 -0.83
N GLU A 141 -17.22 14.79 0.31
CA GLU A 141 -17.91 14.81 1.61
C GLU A 141 -18.26 16.24 2.04
N ASP A 142 -17.42 17.23 1.72
CA ASP A 142 -17.66 18.66 1.95
C ASP A 142 -18.66 19.28 0.94
N GLY A 143 -19.16 18.50 -0.02
CA GLY A 143 -20.19 18.94 -1.00
C GLY A 143 -19.63 19.66 -2.22
N MET A 144 -18.34 19.64 -2.46
CA MET A 144 -17.72 20.22 -3.67
C MET A 144 -18.15 19.43 -4.93
N SER A 145 -18.40 20.16 -6.01
CA SER A 145 -18.62 19.56 -7.32
C SER A 145 -17.34 18.92 -7.87
N ASP A 146 -17.48 18.10 -8.92
CA ASP A 146 -16.33 17.51 -9.62
C ASP A 146 -15.36 18.57 -10.12
N LYS A 147 -15.88 19.66 -10.65
CA LYS A 147 -15.07 20.76 -11.16
C LYS A 147 -14.30 21.47 -10.05
N GLU A 148 -14.96 21.79 -8.94
CA GLU A 148 -14.30 22.41 -7.79
C GLU A 148 -13.22 21.48 -7.19
N THR A 149 -13.51 20.19 -7.11
CA THR A 149 -12.53 19.18 -6.67
C THR A 149 -11.35 19.08 -7.63
N TYR A 150 -11.63 19.11 -8.94
CA TYR A 150 -10.61 19.10 -9.99
C TYR A 150 -9.71 20.33 -9.89
N ASP A 151 -10.32 21.53 -9.87
CA ASP A 151 -9.60 22.81 -9.80
C ASP A 151 -8.74 22.86 -8.51
N TYR A 152 -9.29 22.43 -7.37
CA TYR A 152 -8.54 22.36 -6.11
C TYR A 152 -7.33 21.44 -6.17
N LEU A 153 -7.47 20.21 -6.71
CA LEU A 153 -6.36 19.28 -6.85
C LEU A 153 -5.31 19.76 -7.84
N LYS A 154 -5.74 20.43 -8.91
CA LYS A 154 -4.87 21.00 -9.93
C LYS A 154 -4.05 22.16 -9.40
N GLU A 155 -4.69 23.12 -8.74
CA GLU A 155 -4.05 24.35 -8.26
C GLU A 155 -3.21 24.12 -7.00
N THR A 156 -3.71 23.31 -6.05
CA THR A 156 -3.05 23.10 -4.76
C THR A 156 -1.91 22.09 -4.85
N TYR A 157 -2.05 21.09 -5.73
CA TYR A 157 -1.10 19.98 -5.74
C TYR A 157 -0.39 19.75 -7.08
N LEU A 158 -0.77 20.45 -8.13
CA LEU A 158 -0.22 20.28 -9.50
C LEU A 158 -0.33 18.84 -10.02
N ALA A 159 -1.34 18.09 -9.58
CA ALA A 159 -1.57 16.74 -10.08
C ALA A 159 -1.97 16.77 -11.56
N SER A 160 -1.63 15.74 -12.32
CA SER A 160 -2.03 15.60 -13.72
C SER A 160 -3.53 15.38 -13.84
N ASP A 161 -4.11 15.81 -14.98
CA ASP A 161 -5.54 15.68 -15.26
C ASP A 161 -6.00 14.22 -15.09
N GLU A 162 -5.22 13.28 -15.58
CA GLU A 162 -5.48 11.84 -15.46
C GLU A 162 -5.55 11.37 -14.00
N LYS A 163 -4.59 11.81 -13.14
CA LYS A 163 -4.58 11.42 -11.72
C LYS A 163 -5.69 12.09 -10.92
N ILE A 164 -6.09 13.30 -11.31
CA ILE A 164 -7.25 13.98 -10.73
C ILE A 164 -8.54 13.22 -11.07
N ASP A 165 -8.77 12.91 -12.36
CA ASP A 165 -9.96 12.17 -12.80
C ASP A 165 -10.01 10.77 -12.15
N LEU A 166 -8.87 10.08 -12.08
CA LEU A 166 -8.75 8.79 -11.39
C LEU A 166 -9.14 8.91 -9.91
N SER A 167 -8.65 9.94 -9.21
CA SER A 167 -8.93 10.16 -7.80
C SER A 167 -10.41 10.46 -7.54
N ILE A 168 -11.02 11.32 -8.35
CA ILE A 168 -12.44 11.67 -8.24
C ILE A 168 -13.31 10.43 -8.53
N GLY A 169 -12.99 9.69 -9.59
CA GLY A 169 -13.71 8.48 -9.97
C GLY A 169 -13.68 7.40 -8.89
N ILE A 170 -12.52 7.18 -8.28
CA ILE A 170 -12.36 6.23 -7.18
C ILE A 170 -13.13 6.72 -5.95
N ALA A 171 -12.93 7.97 -5.51
CA ALA A 171 -13.59 8.52 -4.33
C ALA A 171 -15.12 8.41 -4.40
N LYS A 172 -15.72 8.66 -5.56
CA LYS A 172 -17.15 8.48 -5.78
C LYS A 172 -17.60 7.02 -5.60
N ARG A 173 -16.83 6.07 -6.13
CA ARG A 173 -17.16 4.64 -5.99
C ARG A 173 -16.99 4.15 -4.58
N GLU A 174 -15.89 4.53 -3.92
CA GLU A 174 -15.66 4.23 -2.51
C GLU A 174 -16.80 4.78 -1.65
N LYS A 175 -17.18 6.05 -1.86
CA LYS A 175 -18.33 6.66 -1.15
C LYS A 175 -19.62 5.88 -1.37
N ALA A 176 -19.96 5.55 -2.62
CA ALA A 176 -21.18 4.81 -2.94
C ALA A 176 -21.22 3.40 -2.33
N LEU A 177 -20.07 2.78 -2.08
CA LEU A 177 -19.95 1.51 -1.37
C LEU A 177 -20.02 1.71 0.15
N LEU A 178 -19.31 2.70 0.68
CA LEU A 178 -19.28 3.02 2.11
C LEU A 178 -20.66 3.47 2.63
N ASP A 179 -21.43 4.19 1.82
CA ASP A 179 -22.81 4.61 2.17
C ASP A 179 -23.76 3.41 2.42
N LYS A 180 -23.38 2.20 1.99
CA LYS A 180 -24.14 0.96 2.23
C LYS A 180 -23.62 0.14 3.42
N VAL A 181 -22.49 0.53 3.98
CA VAL A 181 -21.82 -0.19 5.06
C VAL A 181 -22.07 0.56 6.37
N ASP A 182 -22.62 -0.12 7.37
CA ASP A 182 -22.70 0.42 8.73
C ASP A 182 -21.32 0.30 9.39
N TYR A 183 -20.38 1.19 8.99
CA TYR A 183 -19.01 1.13 9.48
C TYR A 183 -18.85 1.66 10.91
N ASP A 184 -19.76 2.50 11.41
CA ASP A 184 -19.73 3.04 12.78
C ASP A 184 -19.99 1.94 13.82
N ASN A 185 -20.91 1.03 13.52
CA ASN A 185 -21.24 -0.11 14.36
C ASN A 185 -20.59 -1.41 13.92
N GLY A 186 -19.81 -1.35 12.82
CA GLY A 186 -19.20 -2.48 12.19
C GLY A 186 -17.70 -2.65 12.46
N TYR A 187 -17.19 -3.80 12.02
CA TYR A 187 -15.77 -4.08 11.95
C TYR A 187 -15.48 -5.07 10.82
N SER A 188 -14.23 -5.16 10.41
CA SER A 188 -13.72 -6.21 9.52
C SER A 188 -12.84 -7.18 10.26
N LEU A 189 -12.84 -8.43 9.83
CA LEU A 189 -11.99 -9.49 10.37
C LEU A 189 -10.90 -9.85 9.34
N TYR A 190 -9.65 -9.77 9.75
CA TYR A 190 -8.51 -10.28 8.99
C TYR A 190 -7.96 -11.53 9.65
N ILE A 191 -7.72 -12.58 8.87
CA ILE A 191 -7.10 -13.83 9.33
C ILE A 191 -5.80 -14.03 8.56
N GLY A 192 -4.69 -14.01 9.28
CA GLY A 192 -3.36 -14.21 8.69
C GLY A 192 -2.95 -15.68 8.67
N ILE A 193 -2.63 -16.21 7.49
CA ILE A 193 -2.01 -17.53 7.32
C ILE A 193 -0.58 -17.31 6.85
N PRO A 194 0.45 -17.47 7.69
CA PRO A 194 1.80 -17.03 7.39
C PRO A 194 2.60 -18.02 6.53
N PHE A 195 1.98 -19.03 5.96
CA PHE A 195 2.65 -20.07 5.20
C PHE A 195 2.59 -19.81 3.71
N CYS A 196 3.72 -20.06 3.00
CA CYS A 196 3.81 -20.01 1.54
C CYS A 196 4.49 -21.28 1.01
N PRO A 197 4.26 -21.70 -0.24
CA PRO A 197 5.05 -22.76 -0.86
C PRO A 197 6.54 -22.44 -0.89
N SER A 198 6.89 -21.20 -1.27
CA SER A 198 8.24 -20.62 -1.24
C SER A 198 8.15 -19.10 -0.99
N THR A 199 9.25 -18.46 -0.56
CA THR A 199 9.30 -17.01 -0.38
C THR A 199 9.70 -16.33 -1.68
N CYS A 200 8.82 -15.46 -2.22
CA CYS A 200 9.10 -14.67 -3.43
C CYS A 200 10.15 -13.59 -3.15
N ALA A 201 10.95 -13.23 -4.17
CA ALA A 201 12.05 -12.28 -4.04
C ALA A 201 11.61 -10.86 -3.62
N TYR A 202 10.45 -10.40 -4.05
CA TYR A 202 9.89 -9.07 -3.75
C TYR A 202 9.10 -9.02 -2.42
N CYS A 203 8.78 -10.19 -1.83
CA CYS A 203 7.84 -10.24 -0.71
C CYS A 203 8.46 -9.70 0.59
N SER A 204 7.74 -8.82 1.26
CA SER A 204 8.09 -8.27 2.56
C SER A 204 7.10 -8.63 3.67
N PHE A 205 6.07 -9.41 3.33
CA PHE A 205 5.09 -9.89 4.30
C PHE A 205 5.65 -11.02 5.17
N THR A 206 5.01 -11.24 6.31
CA THR A 206 5.30 -12.39 7.17
C THR A 206 4.95 -13.67 6.41
N SER A 207 5.98 -14.36 5.88
CA SER A 207 5.80 -15.57 5.10
C SER A 207 6.90 -16.59 5.41
N TYR A 208 6.48 -17.83 5.65
CA TYR A 208 7.34 -18.93 6.00
C TYR A 208 7.14 -20.10 5.02
N PRO A 209 8.21 -20.72 4.52
CA PRO A 209 8.08 -21.91 3.68
C PRO A 209 7.34 -23.02 4.41
N LEU A 210 6.24 -23.52 3.83
CA LEU A 210 5.39 -24.56 4.43
C LEU A 210 6.20 -25.82 4.77
N GLY A 211 7.22 -26.19 3.98
CA GLY A 211 8.03 -27.37 4.20
C GLY A 211 8.65 -27.45 5.60
N VAL A 212 9.01 -26.31 6.18
CA VAL A 212 9.57 -26.21 7.54
C VAL A 212 8.50 -26.36 8.62
N TRP A 213 7.26 -25.92 8.32
CA TRP A 213 6.18 -25.80 9.31
C TRP A 213 5.09 -26.87 9.16
N LYS A 214 5.19 -27.76 8.18
CA LYS A 214 4.13 -28.73 7.83
C LYS A 214 3.57 -29.49 9.02
N ASN A 215 4.41 -29.90 9.95
CA ASN A 215 4.01 -30.69 11.13
C ASN A 215 3.47 -29.82 12.29
N ARG A 216 3.47 -28.49 12.13
CA ARG A 216 3.02 -27.54 13.16
C ARG A 216 1.89 -26.63 12.71
N VAL A 217 1.32 -26.93 11.53
CA VAL A 217 0.19 -26.15 11.00
C VAL A 217 -1.03 -26.30 11.91
N ASP A 218 -1.28 -27.49 12.47
CA ASP A 218 -2.41 -27.71 13.37
C ASP A 218 -2.21 -27.00 14.71
N ASP A 219 -0.97 -26.99 15.28
CA ASP A 219 -0.65 -26.19 16.45
C ASP A 219 -0.94 -24.69 16.20
N TYR A 220 -0.61 -24.21 15.00
CA TYR A 220 -0.88 -22.84 14.59
C TYR A 220 -2.38 -22.56 14.53
N LEU A 221 -3.16 -23.46 13.95
CA LEU A 221 -4.62 -23.34 13.87
C LEU A 221 -5.25 -23.38 15.25
N ASP A 222 -4.76 -24.22 16.18
CA ASP A 222 -5.23 -24.27 17.56
C ASP A 222 -5.03 -22.92 18.27
N ALA A 223 -3.85 -22.31 18.11
CA ALA A 223 -3.57 -20.97 18.63
C ALA A 223 -4.44 -19.89 17.97
N LEU A 224 -4.59 -19.95 16.65
CA LEU A 224 -5.43 -19.01 15.88
C LEU A 224 -6.90 -19.10 16.30
N GLU A 225 -7.42 -20.30 16.55
CA GLU A 225 -8.80 -20.49 17.01
C GLU A 225 -9.06 -19.88 18.38
N LYS A 226 -8.10 -19.91 19.31
CA LYS A 226 -8.20 -19.19 20.61
C LYS A 226 -8.33 -17.67 20.40
N GLU A 227 -7.55 -17.12 19.47
CA GLU A 227 -7.60 -15.69 19.16
C GLU A 227 -8.93 -15.30 18.48
N ILE A 228 -9.46 -16.18 17.62
CA ILE A 228 -10.79 -16.04 17.01
C ILE A 228 -11.88 -16.06 18.06
N ASP A 229 -11.82 -16.97 19.04
CA ASP A 229 -12.81 -17.06 20.14
C ASP A 229 -12.84 -15.77 20.98
N TYR A 230 -11.68 -15.27 21.36
CA TYR A 230 -11.60 -13.98 22.06
C TYR A 230 -12.21 -12.84 21.21
N THR A 231 -11.88 -12.80 19.92
CA THR A 231 -12.38 -11.77 19.03
C THR A 231 -13.90 -11.85 18.90
N ALA A 232 -14.45 -13.04 18.72
CA ALA A 232 -15.89 -13.25 18.63
C ALA A 232 -16.62 -12.82 19.90
N GLN A 233 -16.08 -13.18 21.06
CA GLN A 233 -16.63 -12.77 22.35
C GLN A 233 -16.58 -11.25 22.55
N LYS A 234 -15.47 -10.60 22.20
CA LYS A 234 -15.30 -9.15 22.36
C LYS A 234 -16.21 -8.34 21.45
N PHE A 235 -16.45 -8.82 20.25
CA PHE A 235 -17.18 -8.11 19.19
C PHE A 235 -18.60 -8.66 18.93
N TYR A 236 -19.16 -9.50 19.80
CA TYR A 236 -20.46 -10.15 19.60
C TYR A 236 -21.61 -9.18 19.33
N HIS A 237 -21.50 -7.93 19.81
CA HIS A 237 -22.50 -6.88 19.67
C HIS A 237 -22.26 -5.95 18.47
N LYS A 238 -21.17 -6.16 17.70
CA LYS A 238 -20.80 -5.39 16.52
C LYS A 238 -21.13 -6.16 15.24
N LYS A 239 -21.37 -5.44 14.15
CA LYS A 239 -21.64 -6.03 12.83
C LYS A 239 -20.32 -6.41 12.15
N LEU A 240 -20.19 -7.65 11.71
CA LEU A 240 -19.06 -8.10 10.92
C LEU A 240 -19.33 -7.81 9.45
N ASN A 241 -18.68 -6.77 8.87
CA ASN A 241 -18.96 -6.29 7.53
C ASN A 241 -18.14 -7.01 6.44
N SER A 242 -16.93 -7.44 6.76
CA SER A 242 -16.11 -8.22 5.82
C SER A 242 -15.12 -9.13 6.52
N ILE A 243 -14.77 -10.24 5.85
CA ILE A 243 -13.77 -11.21 6.29
C ILE A 243 -12.74 -11.36 5.18
N TYR A 244 -11.47 -11.29 5.55
CA TYR A 244 -10.36 -11.47 4.64
C TYR A 244 -9.35 -12.46 5.21
N ILE A 245 -9.17 -13.60 4.56
CA ILE A 245 -8.13 -14.59 4.90
C ILE A 245 -6.98 -14.41 3.91
N GLY A 246 -5.83 -13.96 4.41
CA GLY A 246 -4.66 -13.64 3.60
C GLY A 246 -3.35 -13.87 4.34
N GLY A 247 -2.32 -13.11 3.99
CA GLY A 247 -1.00 -13.11 4.63
C GLY A 247 0.08 -13.70 3.76
N GLY A 248 0.42 -14.98 3.96
CA GLY A 248 1.26 -15.75 3.06
C GLY A 248 0.43 -16.28 1.89
N THR A 249 -0.02 -17.52 2.01
CA THR A 249 -0.88 -18.17 1.02
C THR A 249 -1.85 -19.11 1.74
N PRO A 250 -3.09 -18.71 2.01
CA PRO A 250 -4.07 -19.53 2.73
C PRO A 250 -4.29 -20.92 2.15
N THR A 251 -4.19 -21.07 0.83
CA THR A 251 -4.30 -22.37 0.16
C THR A 251 -3.08 -23.30 0.34
N THR A 252 -2.10 -22.93 1.16
CA THR A 252 -1.12 -23.89 1.69
C THR A 252 -1.74 -24.87 2.69
N LEU A 253 -2.84 -24.46 3.34
CA LEU A 253 -3.63 -25.34 4.18
C LEU A 253 -4.23 -26.49 3.36
N SER A 254 -4.36 -27.67 3.98
CA SER A 254 -5.09 -28.80 3.37
C SER A 254 -6.58 -28.51 3.26
N PRO A 255 -7.33 -29.24 2.42
CA PRO A 255 -8.78 -29.08 2.33
C PRO A 255 -9.50 -29.20 3.69
N ALA A 256 -9.06 -30.13 4.55
CA ALA A 256 -9.62 -30.33 5.88
C ALA A 256 -9.31 -29.15 6.81
N GLN A 257 -8.09 -28.60 6.76
CA GLN A 257 -7.68 -27.43 7.54
C GLN A 257 -8.41 -26.16 7.09
N LEU A 258 -8.62 -25.97 5.78
CA LEU A 258 -9.44 -24.87 5.24
C LEU A 258 -10.91 -25.00 5.73
N ASP A 259 -11.50 -26.18 5.63
CA ASP A 259 -12.86 -26.44 6.11
C ASP A 259 -12.97 -26.19 7.63
N ARG A 260 -12.00 -26.66 8.42
CA ARG A 260 -11.89 -26.41 9.87
C ARG A 260 -11.91 -24.93 10.19
N LEU A 261 -10.98 -24.16 9.61
CA LEU A 261 -10.85 -22.73 9.85
C LEU A 261 -12.11 -21.95 9.47
N ILE A 262 -12.66 -22.20 8.28
CA ILE A 262 -13.84 -21.47 7.81
C ILE A 262 -15.07 -21.82 8.66
N ARG A 263 -15.25 -23.08 9.03
CA ARG A 263 -16.32 -23.46 9.96
C ARG A 263 -16.16 -22.81 11.32
N LYS A 264 -14.93 -22.76 11.86
CA LYS A 264 -14.65 -22.05 13.12
C LYS A 264 -15.13 -20.61 13.04
N ILE A 265 -14.78 -19.89 11.98
CA ILE A 265 -15.21 -18.50 11.75
C ILE A 265 -16.74 -18.43 11.68
N LYS A 266 -17.38 -19.27 10.87
CA LYS A 266 -18.85 -19.27 10.70
C LYS A 266 -19.63 -19.62 11.96
N CYS A 267 -19.07 -20.45 12.84
CA CYS A 267 -19.68 -20.78 14.12
C CYS A 267 -19.45 -19.70 15.19
N SER A 268 -18.37 -18.93 15.06
CA SER A 268 -17.99 -17.92 16.06
C SER A 268 -18.62 -16.54 15.81
N PHE A 269 -18.97 -16.20 14.57
CA PHE A 269 -19.47 -14.88 14.17
C PHE A 269 -20.83 -14.93 13.48
N ASP A 270 -21.68 -13.91 13.72
CA ASP A 270 -22.89 -13.66 12.93
C ASP A 270 -22.49 -13.02 11.59
N LEU A 271 -22.76 -13.72 10.48
CA LEU A 271 -22.38 -13.30 9.14
C LEU A 271 -23.51 -12.61 8.35
N LYS A 272 -24.64 -12.27 9.00
CA LYS A 272 -25.80 -11.67 8.31
C LYS A 272 -25.49 -10.33 7.64
N ASP A 273 -24.58 -9.54 8.22
CA ASP A 273 -24.15 -8.24 7.72
C ASP A 273 -22.81 -8.34 6.93
N CYS A 274 -22.29 -9.56 6.72
CA CYS A 274 -21.02 -9.77 6.04
C CYS A 274 -21.19 -9.67 4.51
N LEU A 275 -20.71 -8.57 3.95
CA LEU A 275 -20.81 -8.26 2.52
C LEU A 275 -19.80 -9.01 1.67
N GLU A 276 -18.67 -9.41 2.26
CA GLU A 276 -17.56 -10.06 1.57
C GLU A 276 -16.86 -11.07 2.47
N PHE A 277 -16.66 -12.28 1.96
CA PHE A 277 -15.77 -13.27 2.56
C PHE A 277 -14.72 -13.68 1.53
N THR A 278 -13.53 -13.09 1.62
CA THR A 278 -12.42 -13.31 0.70
C THR A 278 -11.42 -14.31 1.27
N VAL A 279 -10.92 -15.20 0.42
CA VAL A 279 -9.77 -16.07 0.69
C VAL A 279 -8.74 -15.92 -0.43
N GLU A 280 -7.51 -15.54 -0.09
CA GLU A 280 -6.40 -15.52 -1.04
C GLU A 280 -6.01 -16.96 -1.40
N ALA A 281 -6.29 -17.35 -2.63
CA ALA A 281 -5.71 -18.54 -3.25
C ALA A 281 -4.46 -18.19 -4.07
N GLY A 282 -3.77 -17.14 -3.69
CA GLY A 282 -2.83 -16.31 -4.43
C GLY A 282 -1.73 -17.00 -5.24
N ARG A 283 -1.41 -18.28 -4.97
CA ARG A 283 -0.36 -19.01 -5.70
C ARG A 283 -0.92 -20.23 -6.41
N PRO A 284 -0.82 -20.30 -7.75
CA PRO A 284 -1.28 -21.44 -8.53
C PRO A 284 -0.76 -22.80 -8.06
N ASP A 285 0.51 -22.86 -7.65
CA ASP A 285 1.16 -24.08 -7.12
C ASP A 285 0.59 -24.56 -5.76
N SER A 286 -0.29 -23.78 -5.14
CA SER A 286 -1.00 -24.18 -3.91
C SER A 286 -2.47 -24.52 -4.14
N ILE A 287 -3.00 -24.30 -5.34
CA ILE A 287 -4.41 -24.53 -5.69
C ILE A 287 -4.62 -25.99 -6.12
N THR A 288 -5.65 -26.62 -5.56
CA THR A 288 -6.15 -27.92 -6.01
C THR A 288 -7.67 -27.90 -6.08
N ARG A 289 -8.26 -28.84 -6.83
CA ARG A 289 -9.72 -28.99 -6.94
C ARG A 289 -10.38 -29.15 -5.58
N GLU A 290 -9.81 -29.97 -4.72
CA GLU A 290 -10.35 -30.28 -3.39
C GLU A 290 -10.34 -29.04 -2.48
N LYS A 291 -9.30 -28.20 -2.56
CA LYS A 291 -9.21 -26.95 -1.80
C LYS A 291 -10.25 -25.94 -2.30
N LEU A 292 -10.36 -25.74 -3.60
CA LEU A 292 -11.38 -24.85 -4.17
C LEU A 292 -12.81 -25.36 -3.85
N MET A 293 -13.04 -26.67 -3.89
CA MET A 293 -14.32 -27.24 -3.47
C MET A 293 -14.61 -26.98 -1.98
N ALA A 294 -13.60 -27.09 -1.10
CA ALA A 294 -13.75 -26.77 0.32
C ALA A 294 -14.11 -25.28 0.52
N LEU A 295 -13.49 -24.36 -0.21
CA LEU A 295 -13.83 -22.94 -0.18
C LEU A 295 -15.26 -22.71 -0.69
N LYS A 296 -15.61 -23.26 -1.86
CA LYS A 296 -16.94 -23.08 -2.47
C LYS A 296 -18.06 -23.65 -1.62
N LYS A 297 -17.89 -24.86 -1.07
CA LYS A 297 -18.84 -25.50 -0.16
C LYS A 297 -19.11 -24.63 1.08
N ASN A 298 -18.11 -23.92 1.54
CA ASN A 298 -18.23 -23.04 2.69
C ASN A 298 -18.75 -21.63 2.34
N GLY A 299 -19.13 -21.36 1.09
CA GLY A 299 -19.76 -20.10 0.68
C GLY A 299 -18.79 -18.92 0.58
N ILE A 300 -17.51 -19.20 0.31
CA ILE A 300 -16.54 -18.12 0.05
C ILE A 300 -16.98 -17.35 -1.18
N SER A 301 -17.14 -16.02 -1.04
CA SER A 301 -17.71 -15.15 -2.07
C SER A 301 -16.67 -14.63 -3.06
N ARG A 302 -15.40 -14.53 -2.63
CA ARG A 302 -14.30 -13.98 -3.43
C ARG A 302 -13.02 -14.74 -3.18
N ILE A 303 -12.28 -15.02 -4.25
CA ILE A 303 -10.92 -15.59 -4.17
C ILE A 303 -9.95 -14.75 -5.00
N SER A 304 -8.65 -14.96 -4.80
CA SER A 304 -7.64 -14.43 -5.71
C SER A 304 -6.82 -15.54 -6.33
N VAL A 305 -6.47 -15.40 -7.62
CA VAL A 305 -5.48 -16.23 -8.32
C VAL A 305 -4.43 -15.27 -8.88
N ASN A 306 -3.28 -15.16 -8.21
CA ASN A 306 -2.35 -14.06 -8.43
C ASN A 306 -1.16 -14.49 -9.29
N PRO A 307 -1.13 -14.18 -10.60
CA PRO A 307 0.02 -14.51 -11.45
C PRO A 307 1.25 -13.66 -11.11
N GLN A 308 1.07 -12.39 -10.80
CA GLN A 308 2.05 -11.30 -10.72
C GLN A 308 2.58 -10.88 -12.10
N THR A 309 2.87 -11.85 -12.97
CA THR A 309 3.24 -11.72 -14.38
C THR A 309 2.88 -13.01 -15.13
N MET A 310 2.75 -12.93 -16.44
CA MET A 310 2.59 -14.09 -17.33
C MET A 310 3.85 -14.33 -18.18
N LYS A 311 5.01 -13.84 -17.72
CA LYS A 311 6.33 -14.12 -18.30
C LYS A 311 7.05 -15.17 -17.46
N GLN A 312 7.25 -16.38 -18.01
CA GLN A 312 7.85 -17.51 -17.28
C GLN A 312 9.23 -17.17 -16.73
N GLN A 313 10.09 -16.54 -17.51
CA GLN A 313 11.43 -16.16 -17.06
C GLN A 313 11.39 -15.26 -15.81
N THR A 314 10.47 -14.30 -15.76
CA THR A 314 10.30 -13.42 -14.59
C THR A 314 9.78 -14.20 -13.39
N LEU A 315 8.83 -15.14 -13.57
CA LEU A 315 8.37 -16.04 -12.49
C LEU A 315 9.54 -16.78 -11.86
N ASP A 316 10.45 -17.31 -12.67
CA ASP A 316 11.63 -18.03 -12.20
C ASP A 316 12.58 -17.11 -11.41
N ILE A 317 12.85 -15.90 -11.92
CA ILE A 317 13.69 -14.88 -11.27
C ILE A 317 13.13 -14.51 -9.88
N ILE A 318 11.82 -14.30 -9.77
CA ILE A 318 11.19 -13.89 -8.50
C ILE A 318 10.90 -15.07 -7.56
N GLY A 319 11.29 -16.31 -7.95
CA GLY A 319 11.18 -17.51 -7.10
C GLY A 319 9.76 -18.07 -6.97
N ARG A 320 8.96 -17.93 -8.03
CA ARG A 320 7.66 -18.58 -8.15
C ARG A 320 7.80 -19.83 -9.01
N HIS A 321 7.59 -21.01 -8.40
CA HIS A 321 7.88 -22.30 -9.02
C HIS A 321 6.65 -22.92 -9.72
N HIS A 322 5.81 -22.08 -10.34
CA HIS A 322 4.70 -22.52 -11.18
C HIS A 322 4.85 -21.97 -12.59
N THR A 323 4.18 -22.59 -13.54
CA THR A 323 4.17 -22.15 -14.92
C THR A 323 3.03 -21.16 -15.19
N VAL A 324 3.12 -20.45 -16.32
CA VAL A 324 2.01 -19.65 -16.85
C VAL A 324 0.76 -20.51 -17.05
N ASP A 325 0.95 -21.74 -17.57
CA ASP A 325 -0.15 -22.71 -17.78
C ASP A 325 -0.81 -23.12 -16.44
N ASP A 326 -0.04 -23.26 -15.35
CA ASP A 326 -0.61 -23.54 -14.02
C ASP A 326 -1.53 -22.43 -13.58
N THR A 327 -1.19 -21.16 -13.87
CA THR A 327 -2.04 -20.01 -13.58
C THR A 327 -3.34 -20.06 -14.37
N ILE A 328 -3.25 -20.29 -15.68
CA ILE A 328 -4.42 -20.41 -16.58
C ILE A 328 -5.32 -21.56 -16.14
N ASN A 329 -4.74 -22.73 -15.85
CA ASN A 329 -5.48 -23.91 -15.44
C ASN A 329 -6.14 -23.73 -14.07
N SER A 330 -5.46 -23.09 -13.10
CA SER A 330 -6.03 -22.77 -11.79
C SER A 330 -7.22 -21.81 -11.89
N PHE A 331 -7.11 -20.81 -12.76
CA PHE A 331 -8.20 -19.87 -13.01
C PHE A 331 -9.40 -20.57 -13.67
N LYS A 332 -9.18 -21.36 -14.72
CA LYS A 332 -10.22 -22.15 -15.38
C LYS A 332 -10.91 -23.10 -14.40
N LEU A 333 -10.15 -23.78 -13.56
CA LEU A 333 -10.68 -24.67 -12.53
C LEU A 333 -11.56 -23.91 -11.53
N ALA A 334 -11.16 -22.72 -11.11
CA ALA A 334 -11.97 -21.89 -10.23
C ALA A 334 -13.31 -21.48 -10.89
N ARG A 335 -13.28 -21.09 -12.16
CA ARG A 335 -14.50 -20.81 -12.95
C ARG A 335 -15.39 -22.04 -13.10
N GLU A 336 -14.82 -23.21 -13.42
CA GLU A 336 -15.56 -24.49 -13.51
C GLU A 336 -16.30 -24.81 -12.22
N LEU A 337 -15.68 -24.55 -11.07
CA LEU A 337 -16.26 -24.74 -9.75
C LEU A 337 -17.24 -23.62 -9.33
N GLY A 338 -17.52 -22.67 -10.23
CA GLY A 338 -18.54 -21.65 -10.06
C GLY A 338 -18.12 -20.44 -9.25
N PHE A 339 -16.80 -20.14 -9.12
CA PHE A 339 -16.38 -18.86 -8.59
C PHE A 339 -16.62 -17.75 -9.62
N ASP A 340 -17.37 -16.74 -9.23
CA ASP A 340 -17.80 -15.61 -10.05
C ASP A 340 -17.27 -14.25 -9.53
N ASN A 341 -16.34 -14.28 -8.58
CA ASN A 341 -15.60 -13.10 -8.11
C ASN A 341 -14.13 -13.49 -7.86
N ILE A 342 -13.34 -13.44 -8.94
CA ILE A 342 -11.93 -13.83 -8.94
C ILE A 342 -11.07 -12.59 -9.21
N ASN A 343 -10.16 -12.29 -8.30
CA ASN A 343 -9.17 -11.24 -8.46
C ASN A 343 -7.85 -11.83 -8.99
N MET A 344 -7.15 -11.05 -9.81
CA MET A 344 -5.78 -11.32 -10.25
C MET A 344 -4.87 -10.16 -9.90
N ASP A 345 -3.81 -10.42 -9.11
CA ASP A 345 -2.79 -9.40 -8.83
C ASP A 345 -1.66 -9.48 -9.85
N LEU A 346 -1.25 -8.31 -10.35
CA LEU A 346 -0.12 -8.11 -11.24
C LEU A 346 0.85 -7.11 -10.61
N ILE A 347 2.15 -7.24 -10.90
CA ILE A 347 3.17 -6.32 -10.40
C ILE A 347 3.92 -5.73 -11.59
N MET A 348 3.89 -4.41 -11.71
CA MET A 348 4.65 -3.66 -12.69
C MET A 348 6.03 -3.31 -12.14
N GLY A 349 7.06 -3.39 -12.98
CA GLY A 349 8.45 -3.12 -12.59
C GLY A 349 9.16 -4.35 -11.99
N LEU A 350 8.69 -5.55 -12.26
CA LEU A 350 9.42 -6.77 -11.95
C LEU A 350 10.74 -6.84 -12.73
N PRO A 351 11.76 -7.58 -12.23
CA PRO A 351 13.05 -7.69 -12.90
C PRO A 351 12.93 -8.15 -14.36
N GLU A 352 13.62 -7.45 -15.26
CA GLU A 352 13.75 -7.78 -16.69
C GLU A 352 12.41 -7.80 -17.45
N GLU A 353 11.41 -7.04 -17.01
CA GLU A 353 10.17 -6.85 -17.75
C GLU A 353 10.15 -5.55 -18.55
N THR A 354 9.76 -5.69 -19.80
CA THR A 354 9.56 -4.60 -20.75
C THR A 354 8.06 -4.27 -20.87
N LEU A 355 7.75 -3.16 -21.54
CA LEU A 355 6.36 -2.78 -21.84
C LEU A 355 5.65 -3.86 -22.69
N ASP A 356 6.36 -4.55 -23.58
CA ASP A 356 5.79 -5.63 -24.41
C ASP A 356 5.50 -6.89 -23.57
N ASP A 357 6.31 -7.18 -22.57
CA ASP A 357 6.03 -8.28 -21.61
C ASP A 357 4.76 -7.98 -20.81
N VAL A 358 4.60 -6.73 -20.37
CA VAL A 358 3.37 -6.28 -19.69
C VAL A 358 2.16 -6.36 -20.62
N ARG A 359 2.32 -5.98 -21.90
CA ARG A 359 1.27 -6.11 -22.93
C ARG A 359 0.84 -7.56 -23.08
N HIS A 360 1.79 -8.48 -23.24
CA HIS A 360 1.53 -9.91 -23.36
C HIS A 360 0.81 -10.45 -22.09
N THR A 361 1.26 -10.03 -20.92
CA THR A 361 0.59 -10.37 -19.65
C THR A 361 -0.86 -9.91 -19.64
N MET A 362 -1.13 -8.66 -20.04
CA MET A 362 -2.49 -8.11 -20.06
C MET A 362 -3.39 -8.77 -21.13
N GLU A 363 -2.84 -9.21 -22.26
CA GLU A 363 -3.56 -9.99 -23.27
C GLU A 363 -4.07 -11.31 -22.70
N LEU A 364 -3.20 -12.08 -22.04
CA LEU A 364 -3.59 -13.34 -21.41
C LEU A 364 -4.58 -13.14 -20.26
N VAL A 365 -4.42 -12.09 -19.45
CA VAL A 365 -5.37 -11.73 -18.39
C VAL A 365 -6.73 -11.37 -18.98
N LYS A 366 -6.76 -10.63 -20.09
CA LYS A 366 -8.00 -10.28 -20.80
C LYS A 366 -8.72 -11.50 -21.33
N GLU A 367 -8.00 -12.48 -21.87
CA GLU A 367 -8.60 -13.76 -22.33
C GLU A 367 -9.23 -14.56 -21.20
N MET A 368 -8.62 -14.53 -20.00
CA MET A 368 -9.18 -15.17 -18.81
C MET A 368 -10.40 -14.45 -18.26
N ALA A 369 -10.56 -13.15 -18.52
CA ALA A 369 -11.68 -12.31 -18.08
C ALA A 369 -11.95 -12.41 -16.57
N PRO A 370 -11.01 -11.99 -15.70
CA PRO A 370 -11.26 -11.96 -14.26
C PRO A 370 -12.29 -10.88 -13.89
N ASP A 371 -12.87 -11.00 -12.71
CA ASP A 371 -13.83 -10.01 -12.19
C ASP A 371 -13.14 -8.81 -11.58
N ASN A 372 -11.87 -9.00 -11.17
CA ASN A 372 -11.02 -7.95 -10.61
C ASN A 372 -9.58 -8.13 -11.07
N VAL A 373 -8.89 -7.01 -11.24
CA VAL A 373 -7.45 -6.96 -11.47
C VAL A 373 -6.86 -5.92 -10.52
N THR A 374 -5.80 -6.29 -9.78
CA THR A 374 -5.05 -5.33 -9.01
C THR A 374 -3.68 -5.13 -9.66
N ILE A 375 -3.39 -3.91 -10.06
CA ILE A 375 -2.09 -3.51 -10.61
C ILE A 375 -1.26 -2.93 -9.49
N HIS A 376 -0.21 -3.63 -9.12
CA HIS A 376 0.77 -3.18 -8.14
C HIS A 376 1.99 -2.61 -8.85
N SER A 377 2.54 -1.54 -8.31
CA SER A 377 3.90 -1.09 -8.64
C SER A 377 4.88 -1.72 -7.67
N LEU A 378 5.94 -2.31 -8.18
CA LEU A 378 6.95 -2.96 -7.33
C LEU A 378 7.47 -2.00 -6.27
N ALA A 379 7.35 -2.38 -5.01
CA ALA A 379 7.90 -1.66 -3.88
C ALA A 379 9.00 -2.50 -3.22
N VAL A 380 10.25 -2.10 -3.42
CA VAL A 380 11.40 -2.82 -2.85
C VAL A 380 11.62 -2.39 -1.40
N LYS A 381 11.24 -3.25 -0.46
CA LYS A 381 11.35 -3.01 0.98
C LYS A 381 12.60 -3.68 1.58
N ARG A 382 13.09 -3.17 2.70
CA ARG A 382 14.30 -3.68 3.39
C ARG A 382 14.24 -5.19 3.69
N ALA A 383 13.05 -5.72 4.00
CA ALA A 383 12.85 -7.14 4.30
C ALA A 383 12.71 -8.04 3.06
N ALA A 384 12.61 -7.48 1.86
CA ALA A 384 12.51 -8.25 0.63
C ALA A 384 13.86 -8.87 0.25
N ARG A 385 13.85 -10.07 -0.32
CA ARG A 385 15.07 -10.75 -0.79
C ARG A 385 15.79 -9.96 -1.89
N LEU A 386 15.05 -9.18 -2.69
CA LEU A 386 15.63 -8.23 -3.65
C LEU A 386 16.56 -7.21 -2.99
N THR A 387 16.30 -6.83 -1.74
CA THR A 387 17.17 -5.93 -0.97
C THR A 387 18.26 -6.69 -0.21
N ILE A 388 17.90 -7.82 0.42
CA ILE A 388 18.83 -8.63 1.24
C ILE A 388 19.94 -9.20 0.37
N PHE A 389 19.62 -9.65 -0.85
CA PHE A 389 20.57 -10.21 -1.81
C PHE A 389 20.81 -9.25 -2.98
N LYS A 390 21.04 -7.97 -2.66
CA LYS A 390 21.16 -6.88 -3.64
C LYS A 390 22.14 -7.20 -4.77
N ASP A 391 23.28 -7.84 -4.46
CA ASP A 391 24.31 -8.16 -5.44
C ASP A 391 23.82 -9.12 -6.54
N ARG A 392 22.86 -9.99 -6.21
CA ARG A 392 22.26 -10.94 -7.19
C ARG A 392 21.35 -10.24 -8.20
N TYR A 393 20.81 -9.09 -7.84
CA TYR A 393 19.79 -8.36 -8.63
C TYR A 393 20.28 -6.98 -9.09
N SER A 394 21.57 -6.64 -8.80
CA SER A 394 22.14 -5.30 -9.08
C SER A 394 22.08 -4.91 -10.54
N ASP A 395 22.28 -5.89 -11.43
CA ASP A 395 22.37 -5.66 -12.88
C ASP A 395 21.02 -5.77 -13.57
N MET A 396 19.96 -6.16 -12.84
CA MET A 396 18.62 -6.32 -13.40
C MET A 396 17.87 -4.98 -13.45
N GLN A 397 17.24 -4.72 -14.57
CA GLN A 397 16.40 -3.55 -14.73
C GLN A 397 15.02 -3.79 -14.09
N MET A 398 14.57 -2.84 -13.30
CA MET A 398 13.24 -2.82 -12.67
C MET A 398 12.56 -1.49 -13.01
N VAL A 399 11.85 -1.47 -14.14
CA VAL A 399 11.29 -0.25 -14.73
C VAL A 399 9.77 -0.27 -14.67
N ASN A 400 9.18 0.73 -14.03
CA ASN A 400 7.75 1.03 -14.14
C ASN A 400 7.59 2.50 -14.55
N THR A 401 6.83 2.75 -15.60
CA THR A 401 6.59 4.08 -16.14
C THR A 401 5.10 4.36 -16.24
N GLN A 402 4.72 5.61 -16.53
CA GLN A 402 3.33 5.96 -16.80
C GLN A 402 2.75 5.11 -17.93
N GLU A 403 3.52 4.81 -18.98
CA GLU A 403 3.08 3.97 -20.11
C GLU A 403 2.65 2.55 -19.67
N HIS A 404 3.35 1.96 -18.68
CA HIS A 404 2.95 0.66 -18.11
C HIS A 404 1.59 0.76 -17.41
N MET A 405 1.38 1.82 -16.63
CA MET A 405 0.13 2.03 -15.91
C MET A 405 -1.03 2.33 -16.88
N ASP A 406 -0.80 3.14 -17.90
CA ASP A 406 -1.79 3.49 -18.95
C ASP A 406 -2.19 2.25 -19.75
N LEU A 407 -1.21 1.42 -20.12
CA LEU A 407 -1.45 0.16 -20.79
C LEU A 407 -2.37 -0.75 -19.96
N CYS A 408 -2.04 -0.94 -18.68
CA CYS A 408 -2.85 -1.75 -17.78
C CYS A 408 -4.28 -1.18 -17.62
N ALA A 409 -4.40 0.14 -17.43
CA ALA A 409 -5.69 0.81 -17.32
C ALA A 409 -6.56 0.65 -18.58
N ALA A 410 -5.94 0.75 -19.78
CA ALA A 410 -6.61 0.54 -21.05
C ALA A 410 -7.16 -0.89 -21.20
N TYR A 411 -6.37 -1.91 -20.82
CA TYR A 411 -6.84 -3.30 -20.83
C TYR A 411 -7.94 -3.55 -19.79
N CYS A 412 -7.83 -3.00 -18.58
CA CYS A 412 -8.88 -3.08 -17.58
C CYS A 412 -10.19 -2.47 -18.09
N LYS A 413 -10.12 -1.29 -18.74
CA LYS A 413 -11.27 -0.66 -19.38
C LYS A 413 -11.90 -1.52 -20.48
N GLN A 414 -11.07 -2.18 -21.33
CA GLN A 414 -11.57 -3.11 -22.36
C GLN A 414 -12.28 -4.32 -21.75
N MET A 415 -11.89 -4.75 -20.56
CA MET A 415 -12.58 -5.82 -19.81
C MET A 415 -13.83 -5.33 -19.06
N GLY A 416 -14.18 -4.05 -19.14
CA GLY A 416 -15.28 -3.44 -18.37
C GLY A 416 -14.99 -3.31 -16.88
N LEU A 417 -13.73 -3.33 -16.50
CA LEU A 417 -13.29 -3.14 -15.12
C LEU A 417 -13.02 -1.67 -14.86
N GLU A 418 -13.50 -1.19 -13.72
CA GLU A 418 -13.37 0.19 -13.30
C GLU A 418 -12.52 0.32 -12.04
N PRO A 419 -11.66 1.36 -11.90
CA PRO A 419 -10.83 1.55 -10.71
C PRO A 419 -11.75 1.82 -9.49
N TYR A 420 -11.47 1.15 -8.35
CA TYR A 420 -12.32 1.25 -7.16
C TYR A 420 -11.56 1.50 -5.86
N TYR A 421 -10.24 1.35 -5.83
CA TYR A 421 -9.36 1.79 -4.75
C TYR A 421 -7.96 2.05 -5.28
N LEU A 422 -7.24 2.91 -4.56
CA LEU A 422 -5.87 3.30 -4.92
C LEU A 422 -5.07 3.57 -3.65
N TYR A 423 -3.80 3.16 -3.68
CA TYR A 423 -2.85 3.57 -2.66
C TYR A 423 -1.43 3.65 -3.23
N ARG A 424 -0.59 4.45 -2.58
CA ARG A 424 0.83 4.58 -2.88
C ARG A 424 1.66 4.06 -1.72
N GLN A 425 2.91 3.71 -1.99
CA GLN A 425 3.90 3.35 -0.97
C GLN A 425 5.20 4.10 -1.27
N LYS A 426 6.04 4.26 -0.25
CA LYS A 426 7.40 4.76 -0.46
C LYS A 426 8.26 3.72 -1.17
N GLY A 427 9.16 4.18 -2.05
CA GLY A 427 10.10 3.31 -2.75
C GLY A 427 9.46 2.43 -3.84
N MET A 428 8.34 2.88 -4.41
CA MET A 428 7.73 2.20 -5.56
C MET A 428 8.48 2.51 -6.84
N ALA A 429 8.61 1.51 -7.71
CA ALA A 429 9.19 1.68 -9.04
C ALA A 429 8.44 2.77 -9.81
N GLY A 430 9.18 3.74 -10.37
CA GLY A 430 8.63 4.88 -11.09
C GLY A 430 7.77 5.84 -10.27
N ASN A 431 7.72 5.69 -8.93
CA ASN A 431 6.86 6.47 -8.03
C ASN A 431 5.36 6.43 -8.40
N MET A 432 4.94 5.29 -8.98
CA MET A 432 3.57 5.06 -9.40
C MET A 432 2.69 4.59 -8.23
N GLU A 433 1.44 4.33 -8.49
CA GLU A 433 0.44 3.86 -7.53
C GLU A 433 0.12 2.37 -7.69
N ASN A 434 -0.64 1.83 -6.73
CA ASN A 434 -1.36 0.57 -6.84
C ASN A 434 -2.83 0.88 -7.07
N VAL A 435 -3.46 0.24 -8.05
CA VAL A 435 -4.86 0.44 -8.39
C VAL A 435 -5.59 -0.89 -8.49
N GLY A 436 -6.70 -1.00 -7.79
CA GLY A 436 -7.62 -2.11 -7.95
C GLY A 436 -8.74 -1.75 -8.92
N TYR A 437 -8.96 -2.61 -9.91
CA TYR A 437 -10.02 -2.52 -10.90
C TYR A 437 -11.02 -3.65 -10.68
N ALA A 438 -12.31 -3.39 -10.82
CA ALA A 438 -13.36 -4.37 -10.62
C ALA A 438 -14.53 -4.19 -11.59
N ALA A 439 -15.17 -5.29 -11.95
CA ALA A 439 -16.47 -5.29 -12.60
C ALA A 439 -17.54 -4.72 -11.65
N LYS A 440 -18.62 -4.20 -12.20
CA LYS A 440 -19.73 -3.62 -11.44
C LYS A 440 -20.27 -4.63 -10.40
N GLY A 441 -20.27 -4.23 -9.13
CA GLY A 441 -20.74 -5.06 -8.01
C GLY A 441 -19.75 -6.13 -7.54
N LYS A 442 -18.50 -6.15 -8.04
CA LYS A 442 -17.46 -7.12 -7.67
C LYS A 442 -16.27 -6.50 -6.91
N ALA A 443 -16.33 -5.20 -6.61
CA ALA A 443 -15.28 -4.50 -5.87
C ALA A 443 -15.04 -5.11 -4.49
N GLY A 444 -13.77 -5.20 -4.08
CA GLY A 444 -13.38 -5.72 -2.77
C GLY A 444 -13.70 -4.73 -1.66
N VAL A 445 -14.71 -5.01 -0.85
CA VAL A 445 -15.15 -4.14 0.26
C VAL A 445 -14.06 -4.02 1.32
N TYR A 446 -13.38 -5.13 1.66
CA TYR A 446 -12.26 -5.12 2.61
C TYR A 446 -11.14 -4.17 2.18
N ASN A 447 -10.82 -4.13 0.88
CA ASN A 447 -9.76 -3.26 0.36
C ASN A 447 -10.08 -1.78 0.55
N ILE A 448 -11.35 -1.39 0.36
CA ILE A 448 -11.82 -0.02 0.60
C ILE A 448 -11.78 0.31 2.09
N LEU A 449 -12.31 -0.57 2.94
CA LEU A 449 -12.37 -0.34 4.39
C LEU A 449 -10.99 -0.18 5.04
N ILE A 450 -9.98 -0.95 4.60
CA ILE A 450 -8.61 -0.82 5.10
C ILE A 450 -7.92 0.45 4.61
N MET A 451 -8.24 0.92 3.38
CA MET A 451 -7.67 2.13 2.81
C MET A 451 -8.33 3.39 3.39
N GLU A 452 -9.64 3.42 3.54
CA GLU A 452 -10.35 4.58 4.04
C GLU A 452 -10.26 4.77 5.56
N GLU A 453 -9.87 3.71 6.30
CA GLU A 453 -9.70 3.76 7.76
C GLU A 453 -10.94 4.30 8.49
N LYS A 454 -12.12 4.01 7.95
CA LYS A 454 -13.41 4.41 8.53
C LYS A 454 -13.89 3.45 9.63
N GLN A 455 -13.36 2.22 9.66
CA GLN A 455 -13.80 1.20 10.62
C GLN A 455 -12.62 0.39 11.17
N THR A 456 -12.81 -0.16 12.37
CA THR A 456 -11.86 -1.05 13.02
C THR A 456 -11.66 -2.34 12.21
N ILE A 457 -10.40 -2.75 12.07
CA ILE A 457 -10.03 -4.04 11.50
C ILE A 457 -9.39 -4.88 12.60
N VAL A 458 -10.06 -5.93 13.00
CA VAL A 458 -9.53 -6.89 13.97
C VAL A 458 -8.77 -7.97 13.21
N ALA A 459 -7.50 -8.13 13.54
CA ALA A 459 -6.62 -9.05 12.82
C ALA A 459 -6.15 -10.17 13.77
N CYS A 460 -6.24 -11.42 13.31
CA CYS A 460 -5.78 -12.62 14.00
C CYS A 460 -4.70 -13.31 13.18
N GLY A 461 -3.74 -13.95 13.84
CA GLY A 461 -2.64 -14.69 13.22
C GLY A 461 -1.27 -14.04 13.40
N ALA A 462 -0.21 -14.79 13.14
CA ALA A 462 1.17 -14.34 13.26
C ALA A 462 1.46 -13.16 12.33
N GLY A 463 2.02 -12.07 12.87
CA GLY A 463 2.34 -10.84 12.16
C GLY A 463 1.13 -10.01 11.72
N ALA A 464 -0.08 -10.38 12.14
CA ALA A 464 -1.28 -9.62 11.87
C ALA A 464 -1.33 -8.35 12.75
N SER A 465 -1.86 -7.25 12.20
CA SER A 465 -1.96 -5.96 12.88
C SER A 465 -3.42 -5.53 12.99
N THR A 466 -3.93 -5.48 14.20
CA THR A 466 -5.25 -4.93 14.52
C THR A 466 -5.18 -3.41 14.48
N LYS A 467 -6.10 -2.76 13.77
CA LYS A 467 -6.30 -1.31 13.73
C LYS A 467 -7.60 -0.96 14.44
N ARG A 468 -7.52 -0.29 15.59
CA ARG A 468 -8.67 0.32 16.25
C ARG A 468 -8.88 1.72 15.68
N VAL A 469 -10.01 1.95 15.05
CA VAL A 469 -10.46 3.29 14.64
C VAL A 469 -11.36 3.85 15.72
N TRP A 470 -11.02 5.02 16.26
CA TRP A 470 -11.82 5.68 17.29
C TRP A 470 -13.04 6.34 16.66
N PRO A 471 -14.23 6.26 17.34
CA PRO A 471 -15.48 6.74 16.73
C PRO A 471 -15.55 8.26 16.61
N VAL A 472 -14.83 9.00 17.48
CA VAL A 472 -14.85 10.47 17.48
C VAL A 472 -13.78 10.97 16.50
N PRO A 473 -14.15 11.71 15.44
CA PRO A 473 -13.18 12.27 14.52
C PRO A 473 -12.40 13.44 15.14
N ASN A 474 -11.19 13.63 14.66
CA ASN A 474 -10.40 14.83 14.92
C ASN A 474 -11.03 16.06 14.23
N PRO A 475 -10.62 17.29 14.59
CA PRO A 475 -11.12 18.50 13.94
C PRO A 475 -10.94 18.56 12.41
N ASP A 476 -9.95 17.85 11.88
CA ASP A 476 -9.68 17.72 10.45
C ASP A 476 -10.50 16.63 9.74
N GLY A 477 -11.40 15.96 10.48
CA GLY A 477 -12.21 14.85 9.99
C GLY A 477 -11.52 13.49 9.92
N THR A 478 -10.25 13.41 10.32
CA THR A 478 -9.54 12.12 10.46
C THR A 478 -9.93 11.43 11.77
N HIS A 479 -9.69 10.12 11.86
CA HIS A 479 -9.89 9.38 13.12
C HIS A 479 -8.55 9.01 13.75
N ARG A 480 -8.49 9.04 15.07
CA ARG A 480 -7.37 8.43 15.81
C ARG A 480 -7.35 6.94 15.52
N ILE A 481 -6.17 6.40 15.23
CA ILE A 481 -5.95 4.99 14.96
C ILE A 481 -4.86 4.45 15.87
N ASP A 482 -5.24 3.50 16.70
CA ASP A 482 -4.30 2.76 17.52
C ASP A 482 -4.09 1.35 16.94
N ARG A 483 -2.90 0.79 17.12
CA ARG A 483 -2.52 -0.51 16.55
C ARG A 483 -2.04 -1.46 17.62
N CYS A 484 -2.38 -2.74 17.40
CA CYS A 484 -1.81 -3.84 18.16
C CYS A 484 -1.32 -4.90 17.19
N GLU A 485 -0.04 -5.25 17.31
CA GLU A 485 0.60 -6.20 16.41
C GLU A 485 0.88 -7.52 17.12
N ASN A 486 0.55 -8.62 16.45
CA ASN A 486 0.99 -9.93 16.84
C ASN A 486 2.46 -10.15 16.46
N VAL A 487 3.16 -10.98 17.21
CA VAL A 487 4.52 -11.37 16.85
C VAL A 487 4.55 -12.04 15.48
N LYS A 488 5.60 -11.77 14.71
CA LYS A 488 5.74 -12.30 13.33
C LYS A 488 6.13 -13.76 13.33
N ASP A 489 7.02 -14.17 14.25
CA ASP A 489 7.50 -15.55 14.33
C ASP A 489 6.38 -16.52 14.71
N VAL A 490 6.19 -17.56 13.89
CA VAL A 490 5.12 -18.55 14.06
C VAL A 490 5.27 -19.34 15.36
N GLY A 491 6.49 -19.72 15.74
CA GLY A 491 6.75 -20.46 16.98
C GLY A 491 6.44 -19.61 18.22
N GLN A 492 6.83 -18.32 18.17
CA GLN A 492 6.51 -17.38 19.25
C GLN A 492 5.01 -17.07 19.31
N TYR A 493 4.32 -16.99 18.17
CA TYR A 493 2.88 -16.80 18.13
C TYR A 493 2.14 -17.95 18.80
N ILE A 494 2.48 -19.20 18.47
CA ILE A 494 1.91 -20.39 19.10
C ILE A 494 2.18 -20.41 20.61
N ALA A 495 3.43 -20.17 21.01
CA ALA A 495 3.83 -20.24 22.41
C ALA A 495 3.25 -19.11 23.28
N ARG A 496 2.97 -17.95 22.69
CA ARG A 496 2.58 -16.72 23.37
C ARG A 496 1.18 -16.24 22.98
N ILE A 497 0.31 -17.15 22.58
CA ILE A 497 -1.04 -16.76 22.08
C ILE A 497 -1.84 -15.98 23.12
N ASP A 498 -1.76 -16.35 24.39
CA ASP A 498 -2.47 -15.67 25.46
C ASP A 498 -1.99 -14.21 25.61
N GLU A 499 -0.68 -13.96 25.46
CA GLU A 499 -0.14 -12.59 25.43
C GLU A 499 -0.64 -11.79 24.20
N MET A 500 -0.80 -12.42 23.02
CA MET A 500 -1.37 -11.72 21.84
C MET A 500 -2.82 -11.31 22.13
N ILE A 501 -3.57 -12.16 22.81
CA ILE A 501 -4.93 -11.85 23.26
C ILE A 501 -4.94 -10.72 24.28
N GLU A 502 -4.04 -10.74 25.28
CA GLU A 502 -3.92 -9.67 26.29
C GLU A 502 -3.55 -8.32 25.66
N ARG A 503 -2.63 -8.29 24.68
CA ARG A 503 -2.29 -7.06 23.95
C ARG A 503 -3.52 -6.46 23.26
N LYS A 504 -4.31 -7.30 22.63
CA LYS A 504 -5.56 -6.91 21.98
C LYS A 504 -6.61 -6.45 22.98
N GLN A 505 -6.70 -7.11 24.12
CA GLN A 505 -7.58 -6.71 25.22
C GLN A 505 -7.23 -5.30 25.70
N ARG A 506 -5.96 -5.01 25.97
CA ARG A 506 -5.50 -3.65 26.36
C ARG A 506 -5.89 -2.61 25.33
N LEU A 507 -5.65 -2.88 24.03
CA LEU A 507 -6.03 -1.96 22.95
C LEU A 507 -7.53 -1.57 23.02
N PHE A 508 -8.43 -2.49 23.37
CA PHE A 508 -9.87 -2.22 23.37
C PHE A 508 -10.43 -1.82 24.75
N GLU A 509 -9.64 -1.88 25.84
CA GLU A 509 -10.00 -1.42 27.18
C GLU A 509 -9.55 0.04 27.42
N GLU A 510 -8.57 0.56 26.70
CA GLU A 510 -8.20 1.97 26.76
C GLU A 510 -9.41 2.86 26.41
N LYS A 511 -9.65 3.88 27.27
CA LYS A 511 -10.78 4.82 27.16
C LYS A 511 -10.38 6.05 26.37
#